data_8ce94c248252d1a7ea6a8568c841bdd9
#
_entry.id   8ce94c248252d1a7ea6a8568c841bdd9
#
_cell.length_a   1.000
_cell.length_b   1.000
_cell.length_c   1.000
_cell.angle_alpha   90.00
_cell.angle_beta   90.00
_cell.angle_gamma   90.00
#
_symmetry.space_group_name_H-M   'P 1'
#
loop_
_entity.id
_entity.type
_entity.pdbx_description
1 polymer ?
#
loop_
_entity_poly.entity_id
_entity_poly.type
_entity_poly.pdbx_seq_one_letter_code
_entity_poly.pdbx_strand_id
1 'polypeptide(L)'
;LLGDAIAALRATQPENAVLLARQAVELGLDDTTVWGVIALASRNMGDYRAAHEAADRAIAHDARNARAFVVKGDVFFAQNNPRAAAAFYQRALSLSPLHPEMVQEIRVEFLRAQTRLQDLQTAFSDHMTREVQPLLDDIDHCTPRMQGAVDLLLGKRRLYYPEPRHIMVPDLPIHEFYPRDYFPWL
;
A
#
# COMPACT_ATOMS: atom_id res chain seq x y z
N LEU A 1 -17.49 3.13 27.09
CA LEU A 1 -18.00 2.95 25.73
C LEU A 1 -16.89 2.54 24.73
N LEU A 2 -15.78 3.30 24.58
CA LEU A 2 -14.73 2.90 23.63
C LEU A 2 -14.04 1.60 24.06
N GLY A 3 -13.75 1.43 25.35
CA GLY A 3 -13.22 0.19 25.90
C GLY A 3 -14.16 -1.00 25.64
N ASP A 4 -15.46 -0.79 25.81
CA ASP A 4 -16.48 -1.81 25.55
C ASP A 4 -16.61 -2.13 24.05
N ALA A 5 -16.49 -1.12 23.19
CA ALA A 5 -16.46 -1.30 21.74
C ALA A 5 -15.26 -2.16 21.29
N ILE A 6 -14.07 -1.90 21.86
CA ILE A 6 -12.87 -2.71 21.61
C ILE A 6 -13.06 -4.13 22.14
N ALA A 7 -13.66 -4.30 23.33
CA ALA A 7 -13.96 -5.62 23.88
C ALA A 7 -14.97 -6.39 23.01
N ALA A 8 -16.02 -5.73 22.52
CA ALA A 8 -17.00 -6.30 21.60
C ALA A 8 -16.34 -6.73 20.27
N LEU A 9 -15.43 -5.92 19.73
CA LEU A 9 -14.67 -6.26 18.52
C LEU A 9 -13.81 -7.52 18.71
N ARG A 10 -13.15 -7.64 19.87
CA ARG A 10 -12.37 -8.84 20.24
C ARG A 10 -13.25 -10.06 20.47
N ALA A 11 -14.46 -9.86 20.99
CA ALA A 11 -15.46 -10.92 21.19
C ALA A 11 -16.17 -11.32 19.88
N THR A 12 -15.72 -10.83 18.73
CA THR A 12 -16.32 -11.10 17.41
C THR A 12 -17.80 -10.66 17.32
N GLN A 13 -18.13 -9.54 17.96
CA GLN A 13 -19.45 -8.90 17.94
C GLN A 13 -19.37 -7.53 17.24
N PRO A 14 -19.19 -7.51 15.91
CA PRO A 14 -18.89 -6.27 15.19
C PRO A 14 -20.07 -5.28 15.21
N GLU A 15 -21.34 -5.75 15.24
CA GLU A 15 -22.50 -4.89 15.34
C GLU A 15 -22.50 -4.08 16.64
N ASN A 16 -22.23 -4.75 17.77
CA ASN A 16 -22.12 -4.10 19.06
C ASN A 16 -20.92 -3.14 19.11
N ALA A 17 -19.80 -3.52 18.51
CA ALA A 17 -18.62 -2.66 18.43
C ALA A 17 -18.92 -1.36 17.66
N VAL A 18 -19.61 -1.42 16.53
CA VAL A 18 -20.02 -0.24 15.76
C VAL A 18 -20.98 0.61 16.56
N LEU A 19 -21.99 0.02 17.20
CA LEU A 19 -22.98 0.74 18.00
C LEU A 19 -22.30 1.55 19.12
N LEU A 20 -21.49 0.87 19.95
CA LEU A 20 -20.80 1.49 21.08
C LEU A 20 -19.79 2.55 20.63
N ALA A 21 -19.07 2.32 19.53
CA ALA A 21 -18.13 3.28 19.00
C ALA A 21 -18.83 4.52 18.44
N ARG A 22 -19.97 4.37 17.76
CA ARG A 22 -20.79 5.50 17.29
C ARG A 22 -21.35 6.32 18.43
N GLN A 23 -21.85 5.68 19.50
CA GLN A 23 -22.25 6.38 20.71
C GLN A 23 -21.10 7.19 21.34
N ALA A 24 -19.88 6.64 21.31
CA ALA A 24 -18.70 7.37 21.78
C ALA A 24 -18.43 8.63 20.93
N VAL A 25 -18.61 8.55 19.59
CA VAL A 25 -18.50 9.69 18.68
C VAL A 25 -19.57 10.74 19.00
N GLU A 26 -20.82 10.35 19.23
CA GLU A 26 -21.92 11.24 19.60
C GLU A 26 -21.65 11.98 20.94
N LEU A 27 -20.90 11.36 21.83
CA LEU A 27 -20.46 11.96 23.10
C LEU A 27 -19.17 12.80 22.95
N GLY A 28 -18.71 13.05 21.72
CA GLY A 28 -17.59 13.94 21.42
C GLY A 28 -16.23 13.26 21.33
N LEU A 29 -16.16 11.91 21.34
CA LEU A 29 -14.90 11.20 21.13
C LEU A 29 -14.66 11.07 19.63
N ASP A 30 -13.85 11.98 19.07
CA ASP A 30 -13.53 12.02 17.65
C ASP A 30 -12.01 11.87 17.46
N ASP A 31 -11.53 10.63 17.48
CA ASP A 31 -10.11 10.29 17.35
C ASP A 31 -9.85 9.11 16.41
N THR A 32 -8.58 8.88 16.09
CA THR A 32 -8.17 7.79 15.21
C THR A 32 -8.55 6.39 15.73
N THR A 33 -8.67 6.23 17.06
CA THR A 33 -8.97 4.94 17.69
C THR A 33 -10.43 4.55 17.49
N VAL A 34 -11.36 5.49 17.77
CA VAL A 34 -12.80 5.23 17.62
C VAL A 34 -13.16 4.97 16.17
N TRP A 35 -12.61 5.74 15.22
CA TRP A 35 -12.80 5.52 13.80
C TRP A 35 -12.14 4.22 13.31
N GLY A 36 -10.99 3.86 13.88
CA GLY A 36 -10.34 2.58 13.63
C GLY A 36 -11.19 1.38 14.05
N VAL A 37 -11.85 1.47 15.21
CA VAL A 37 -12.79 0.42 15.67
C VAL A 37 -14.00 0.31 14.75
N ILE A 38 -14.61 1.44 14.36
CA ILE A 38 -15.74 1.45 13.41
C ILE A 38 -15.32 0.83 12.08
N ALA A 39 -14.15 1.22 11.55
CA ALA A 39 -13.64 0.71 10.28
C ALA A 39 -13.45 -0.81 10.29
N LEU A 40 -12.81 -1.32 11.34
CA LEU A 40 -12.57 -2.76 11.50
C LEU A 40 -13.87 -3.56 11.69
N ALA A 41 -14.78 -3.06 12.51
CA ALA A 41 -16.05 -3.71 12.77
C ALA A 41 -16.93 -3.72 11.52
N SER A 42 -17.05 -2.59 10.81
CA SER A 42 -17.80 -2.50 9.53
C SER A 42 -17.23 -3.43 8.46
N ARG A 43 -15.89 -3.52 8.35
CA ARG A 43 -15.25 -4.48 7.46
C ARG A 43 -15.62 -5.93 7.82
N ASN A 44 -15.63 -6.27 9.11
CA ASN A 44 -15.98 -7.62 9.58
C ASN A 44 -17.44 -7.98 9.29
N MET A 45 -18.32 -6.98 9.24
CA MET A 45 -19.73 -7.12 8.82
C MET A 45 -19.92 -7.19 7.31
N GLY A 46 -18.89 -6.89 6.53
CA GLY A 46 -18.99 -6.77 5.07
C GLY A 46 -19.58 -5.43 4.61
N ASP A 47 -19.81 -4.49 5.50
CA ASP A 47 -20.18 -3.12 5.14
C ASP A 47 -18.95 -2.33 4.70
N TYR A 48 -18.51 -2.61 3.47
CA TYR A 48 -17.31 -2.01 2.91
C TYR A 48 -17.42 -0.49 2.70
N ARG A 49 -18.64 0.03 2.55
CA ARG A 49 -18.86 1.47 2.44
C ARG A 49 -18.57 2.16 3.78
N ALA A 50 -19.22 1.73 4.83
CA ALA A 50 -18.98 2.27 6.17
C ALA A 50 -17.53 2.05 6.62
N ALA A 51 -16.93 0.90 6.29
CA ALA A 51 -15.53 0.62 6.57
C ALA A 51 -14.59 1.61 5.87
N HIS A 52 -14.86 1.95 4.60
CA HIS A 52 -14.08 2.92 3.83
C HIS A 52 -14.15 4.31 4.44
N GLU A 53 -15.38 4.81 4.68
CA GLU A 53 -15.62 6.12 5.27
C GLU A 53 -14.97 6.26 6.65
N ALA A 54 -15.08 5.24 7.51
CA ALA A 54 -14.47 5.24 8.83
C ALA A 54 -12.93 5.17 8.76
N ALA A 55 -12.38 4.38 7.83
CA ALA A 55 -10.93 4.32 7.63
C ALA A 55 -10.37 5.67 7.15
N ASP A 56 -11.08 6.39 6.28
CA ASP A 56 -10.67 7.75 5.87
C ASP A 56 -10.66 8.73 7.03
N ARG A 57 -11.65 8.67 7.92
CA ARG A 57 -11.67 9.45 9.14
C ARG A 57 -10.51 9.10 10.07
N ALA A 58 -10.23 7.82 10.27
CA ALA A 58 -9.09 7.38 11.07
C ALA A 58 -7.75 7.90 10.51
N ILE A 59 -7.58 7.89 9.18
CA ILE A 59 -6.39 8.39 8.51
C ILE A 59 -6.30 9.92 8.58
N ALA A 60 -7.44 10.63 8.55
CA ALA A 60 -7.47 12.08 8.69
C ALA A 60 -6.98 12.52 10.08
N HIS A 61 -7.28 11.75 11.14
CA HIS A 61 -6.77 12.01 12.50
C HIS A 61 -5.31 11.57 12.68
N ASP A 62 -4.91 10.46 12.04
CA ASP A 62 -3.54 9.97 12.08
C ASP A 62 -3.14 9.35 10.72
N ALA A 63 -2.40 10.11 9.93
CA ALA A 63 -1.89 9.68 8.63
C ALA A 63 -0.93 8.47 8.69
N ARG A 64 -0.51 8.05 9.89
CA ARG A 64 0.32 6.88 10.13
C ARG A 64 -0.46 5.68 10.66
N ASN A 65 -1.77 5.74 10.71
CA ASN A 65 -2.61 4.62 11.16
C ASN A 65 -2.55 3.45 10.16
N ALA A 66 -1.56 2.58 10.33
CA ALA A 66 -1.31 1.45 9.45
C ALA A 66 -2.51 0.48 9.36
N ARG A 67 -3.29 0.31 10.46
CA ARG A 67 -4.48 -0.56 10.46
C ARG A 67 -5.60 -0.02 9.58
N ALA A 68 -5.81 1.29 9.54
CA ALA A 68 -6.78 1.91 8.66
C ALA A 68 -6.43 1.67 7.18
N PHE A 69 -5.12 1.68 6.84
CA PHE A 69 -4.66 1.31 5.51
C PHE A 69 -4.90 -0.17 5.19
N VAL A 70 -4.77 -1.09 6.16
CA VAL A 70 -5.16 -2.51 5.96
C VAL A 70 -6.65 -2.62 5.64
N VAL A 71 -7.51 -1.91 6.39
CA VAL A 71 -8.96 -1.91 6.13
C VAL A 71 -9.27 -1.39 4.71
N LYS A 72 -8.63 -0.29 4.29
CA LYS A 72 -8.80 0.22 2.92
C LYS A 72 -8.35 -0.80 1.88
N GLY A 73 -7.24 -1.48 2.10
CA GLY A 73 -6.80 -2.59 1.26
C GLY A 73 -7.86 -3.68 1.12
N ASP A 74 -8.47 -4.09 2.25
CA ASP A 74 -9.54 -5.09 2.27
C ASP A 74 -10.80 -4.63 1.51
N VAL A 75 -11.17 -3.35 1.65
CA VAL A 75 -12.30 -2.77 0.92
C VAL A 75 -12.07 -2.81 -0.59
N PHE A 76 -10.92 -2.34 -1.06
CA PHE A 76 -10.61 -2.35 -2.49
C PHE A 76 -10.44 -3.77 -3.04
N PHE A 77 -9.91 -4.69 -2.23
CA PHE A 77 -9.85 -6.10 -2.60
C PHE A 77 -11.24 -6.69 -2.82
N ALA A 78 -12.19 -6.42 -1.93
CA ALA A 78 -13.57 -6.86 -2.04
C ALA A 78 -14.31 -6.23 -3.24
N GLN A 79 -13.92 -5.01 -3.63
CA GLN A 79 -14.43 -4.30 -4.82
C GLN A 79 -13.77 -4.76 -6.13
N ASN A 80 -12.94 -5.82 -6.10
CA ASN A 80 -12.20 -6.32 -7.25
C ASN A 80 -11.30 -5.25 -7.89
N ASN A 81 -10.69 -4.40 -7.05
CA ASN A 81 -9.69 -3.42 -7.48
C ASN A 81 -8.30 -3.80 -6.94
N PRO A 82 -7.61 -4.74 -7.60
CA PRO A 82 -6.35 -5.31 -7.11
C PRO A 82 -5.23 -4.26 -7.02
N ARG A 83 -5.22 -3.29 -7.93
CA ARG A 83 -4.20 -2.23 -7.96
C ARG A 83 -4.30 -1.32 -6.72
N ALA A 84 -5.49 -0.86 -6.40
CA ALA A 84 -5.70 -0.03 -5.22
C ALA A 84 -5.46 -0.84 -3.93
N ALA A 85 -5.96 -2.08 -3.87
CA ALA A 85 -5.73 -2.97 -2.74
C ALA A 85 -4.23 -3.16 -2.45
N ALA A 86 -3.43 -3.47 -3.47
CA ALA A 86 -1.99 -3.64 -3.35
C ALA A 86 -1.29 -2.37 -2.82
N ALA A 87 -1.67 -1.18 -3.34
CA ALA A 87 -1.10 0.08 -2.90
C ALA A 87 -1.38 0.36 -1.41
N PHE A 88 -2.60 0.10 -0.95
CA PHE A 88 -2.97 0.29 0.45
C PHE A 88 -2.31 -0.73 1.40
N TYR A 89 -2.22 -2.01 1.02
CA TYR A 89 -1.49 -3.00 1.80
C TYR A 89 0.01 -2.67 1.87
N GLN A 90 0.62 -2.26 0.75
CA GLN A 90 2.02 -1.84 0.73
C GLN A 90 2.25 -0.64 1.66
N ARG A 91 1.35 0.34 1.64
CA ARG A 91 1.43 1.50 2.54
C ARG A 91 1.31 1.07 4.00
N ALA A 92 0.37 0.20 4.35
CA ALA A 92 0.20 -0.32 5.70
C ALA A 92 1.48 -0.99 6.22
N LEU A 93 2.06 -1.89 5.42
CA LEU A 93 3.27 -2.64 5.77
C LEU A 93 4.52 -1.73 5.86
N SER A 94 4.58 -0.66 5.06
CA SER A 94 5.66 0.33 5.15
C SER A 94 5.60 1.18 6.42
N LEU A 95 4.40 1.46 6.93
CA LEU A 95 4.19 2.24 8.15
C LEU A 95 4.40 1.42 9.42
N SER A 96 4.05 0.14 9.38
CA SER A 96 4.17 -0.78 10.51
C SER A 96 4.69 -2.14 10.00
N PRO A 97 6.01 -2.29 9.85
CA PRO A 97 6.61 -3.57 9.49
C PRO A 97 6.28 -4.63 10.55
N LEU A 98 6.12 -5.87 10.11
CA LEU A 98 5.88 -6.99 11.01
C LEU A 98 7.03 -7.14 12.02
N HIS A 99 6.69 -7.09 13.31
CA HIS A 99 7.63 -7.25 14.39
C HIS A 99 7.20 -8.39 15.33
N PRO A 100 8.14 -9.19 15.88
CA PRO A 100 7.80 -10.30 16.79
C PRO A 100 7.02 -9.87 18.04
N GLU A 101 7.26 -8.66 18.54
CA GLU A 101 6.61 -8.11 19.75
C GLU A 101 5.23 -7.49 19.48
N MET A 102 4.77 -7.51 18.22
CA MET A 102 3.45 -7.01 17.87
C MET A 102 2.36 -7.85 18.52
N VAL A 103 1.33 -7.18 19.04
CA VAL A 103 0.15 -7.86 19.62
C VAL A 103 -0.42 -8.84 18.60
N GLN A 104 -0.75 -10.06 19.08
CA GLN A 104 -1.09 -11.20 18.22
C GLN A 104 -2.23 -10.90 17.24
N GLU A 105 -3.28 -10.22 17.68
CA GLU A 105 -4.44 -9.90 16.84
C GLU A 105 -4.04 -8.97 15.68
N ILE A 106 -3.20 -7.97 15.97
CA ILE A 106 -2.69 -7.03 14.95
C ILE A 106 -1.74 -7.77 14.01
N ARG A 107 -0.87 -8.61 14.54
CA ARG A 107 0.08 -9.41 13.76
C ARG A 107 -0.62 -10.31 12.74
N VAL A 108 -1.68 -10.99 13.13
CA VAL A 108 -2.48 -11.83 12.21
C VAL A 108 -3.08 -10.99 11.08
N GLU A 109 -3.59 -9.80 11.38
CA GLU A 109 -4.13 -8.87 10.40
C GLU A 109 -3.08 -8.45 9.36
N PHE A 110 -1.89 -8.09 9.83
CA PHE A 110 -0.79 -7.66 8.96
C PHE A 110 -0.18 -8.83 8.16
N LEU A 111 -0.08 -10.02 8.74
CA LEU A 111 0.33 -11.23 8.00
C LEU A 111 -0.64 -11.53 6.86
N ARG A 112 -1.95 -11.45 7.12
CA ARG A 112 -2.97 -11.61 6.09
C ARG A 112 -2.83 -10.55 4.98
N ALA A 113 -2.61 -9.28 5.36
CA ALA A 113 -2.38 -8.21 4.40
C ALA A 113 -1.11 -8.43 3.55
N GLN A 114 -0.03 -8.94 4.16
CA GLN A 114 1.19 -9.29 3.47
C GLN A 114 0.98 -10.42 2.47
N THR A 115 0.31 -11.50 2.87
CA THR A 115 0.00 -12.63 1.97
C THR A 115 -0.83 -12.14 0.79
N ARG A 116 -1.90 -11.37 1.02
CA ARG A 116 -2.71 -10.80 -0.07
C ARG A 116 -1.92 -9.91 -0.99
N LEU A 117 -1.02 -9.08 -0.46
CA LEU A 117 -0.15 -8.25 -1.28
C LEU A 117 0.75 -9.12 -2.18
N GLN A 118 1.35 -10.18 -1.63
CA GLN A 118 2.17 -11.12 -2.39
C GLN A 118 1.38 -11.80 -3.51
N ASP A 119 0.16 -12.27 -3.21
CA ASP A 119 -0.73 -12.92 -4.20
C ASP A 119 -1.08 -11.94 -5.33
N LEU A 120 -1.41 -10.69 -5.00
CA LEU A 120 -1.72 -9.64 -5.99
C LEU A 120 -0.51 -9.30 -6.86
N GLN A 121 0.69 -9.23 -6.27
CA GLN A 121 1.93 -8.97 -7.00
C GLN A 121 2.28 -10.13 -7.93
N THR A 122 2.12 -11.37 -7.46
CA THR A 122 2.33 -12.57 -8.28
C THR A 122 1.35 -12.61 -9.44
N ALA A 123 0.05 -12.42 -9.18
CA ALA A 123 -0.97 -12.41 -10.23
C ALA A 123 -0.71 -11.31 -11.27
N PHE A 124 -0.25 -10.13 -10.84
CA PHE A 124 0.14 -9.05 -11.75
C PHE A 124 1.36 -9.44 -12.59
N SER A 125 2.40 -10.01 -11.96
CA SER A 125 3.61 -10.47 -12.66
C SER A 125 3.30 -11.54 -13.69
N ASP A 126 2.46 -12.52 -13.34
CA ASP A 126 2.05 -13.60 -14.23
C ASP A 126 1.22 -13.08 -15.41
N HIS A 127 0.31 -12.15 -15.15
CA HIS A 127 -0.46 -11.48 -16.19
C HIS A 127 0.46 -10.72 -17.15
N MET A 128 1.36 -9.90 -16.64
CA MET A 128 2.31 -9.14 -17.47
C MET A 128 3.22 -10.08 -18.28
N THR A 129 3.71 -11.17 -17.69
CA THR A 129 4.55 -12.13 -18.40
C THR A 129 3.78 -12.82 -19.52
N ARG A 130 2.52 -13.17 -19.29
CA ARG A 130 1.69 -13.87 -20.27
C ARG A 130 1.28 -12.98 -21.44
N GLU A 131 0.87 -11.74 -21.14
CA GLU A 131 0.30 -10.84 -22.15
C GLU A 131 1.35 -9.96 -22.84
N VAL A 132 2.39 -9.57 -22.12
CA VAL A 132 3.37 -8.61 -22.64
C VAL A 132 4.61 -9.28 -23.22
N GLN A 133 5.08 -10.39 -22.63
CA GLN A 133 6.30 -11.06 -23.12
C GLN A 133 6.17 -11.54 -24.57
N PRO A 134 5.07 -12.16 -25.01
CA PRO A 134 4.91 -12.57 -26.42
C PRO A 134 4.94 -11.37 -27.38
N LEU A 135 4.39 -10.22 -26.95
CA LEU A 135 4.42 -9.01 -27.76
C LEU A 135 5.83 -8.45 -27.90
N LEU A 136 6.65 -8.57 -26.85
CA LEU A 136 8.05 -8.13 -26.88
C LEU A 136 8.92 -9.06 -27.75
N ASP A 137 8.61 -10.36 -27.73
CA ASP A 137 9.34 -11.37 -28.51
C ASP A 137 9.02 -11.29 -30.01
N ASP A 138 7.82 -10.79 -30.39
CA ASP A 138 7.37 -10.65 -31.79
C ASP A 138 7.83 -9.33 -32.44
N ILE A 139 8.36 -8.40 -31.67
CA ILE A 139 8.88 -7.11 -32.20
C ILE A 139 10.35 -7.29 -32.61
N ASP A 140 10.63 -7.37 -33.91
CA ASP A 140 11.98 -7.44 -34.50
C ASP A 140 12.97 -6.36 -34.00
N HIS A 141 12.46 -5.34 -33.31
CA HIS A 141 13.19 -4.22 -32.75
C HIS A 141 12.82 -3.89 -31.31
N CYS A 142 12.55 -4.91 -30.48
CA CYS A 142 12.38 -4.66 -29.05
C CYS A 142 13.66 -4.00 -28.50
N THR A 143 13.61 -2.70 -28.33
CA THR A 143 14.77 -1.97 -27.83
C THR A 143 15.09 -2.43 -26.40
N PRO A 144 16.38 -2.52 -26.03
CA PRO A 144 16.78 -2.82 -24.64
C PRO A 144 16.11 -1.92 -23.59
N ARG A 145 15.65 -0.72 -24.01
CA ARG A 145 14.88 0.21 -23.17
C ARG A 145 13.49 -0.31 -22.84
N MET A 146 12.81 -0.93 -23.79
CA MET A 146 11.45 -1.45 -23.60
C MET A 146 11.48 -2.68 -22.69
N GLN A 147 12.42 -3.59 -22.93
CA GLN A 147 12.67 -4.72 -22.02
C GLN A 147 13.03 -4.23 -20.61
N GLY A 148 13.89 -3.22 -20.51
CA GLY A 148 14.26 -2.61 -19.23
C GLY A 148 13.08 -1.96 -18.49
N ALA A 149 12.13 -1.36 -19.21
CA ALA A 149 10.91 -0.80 -18.62
C ALA A 149 9.98 -1.91 -18.07
N VAL A 150 9.82 -3.00 -18.80
CA VAL A 150 9.04 -4.16 -18.33
C VAL A 150 9.71 -4.79 -17.11
N ASP A 151 11.02 -4.96 -17.11
CA ASP A 151 11.77 -5.49 -15.98
C ASP A 151 11.63 -4.62 -14.72
N LEU A 152 11.56 -3.29 -14.88
CA LEU A 152 11.28 -2.35 -13.79
C LEU A 152 9.86 -2.51 -13.26
N LEU A 153 8.86 -2.64 -14.15
CA LEU A 153 7.45 -2.84 -13.78
C LEU A 153 7.25 -4.17 -13.05
N LEU A 154 7.97 -5.21 -13.44
CA LEU A 154 7.95 -6.54 -12.82
C LEU A 154 8.81 -6.63 -11.54
N GLY A 155 9.50 -5.56 -11.17
CA GLY A 155 10.40 -5.55 -10.02
C GLY A 155 11.67 -6.41 -10.19
N LYS A 156 11.96 -6.90 -11.41
CA LYS A 156 13.18 -7.63 -11.76
C LYS A 156 14.41 -6.72 -11.77
N ARG A 157 14.20 -5.41 -11.98
CA ARG A 157 15.22 -4.36 -11.92
C ARG A 157 14.79 -3.28 -10.93
N ARG A 158 15.76 -2.63 -10.32
CA ARG A 158 15.54 -1.41 -9.52
C ARG A 158 15.82 -0.19 -10.36
N LEU A 159 14.96 0.82 -10.25
CA LEU A 159 15.25 2.12 -10.83
C LEU A 159 16.48 2.70 -10.10
N TYR A 160 17.50 3.00 -10.86
CA TYR A 160 18.65 3.70 -10.33
C TYR A 160 18.36 5.19 -10.31
N TYR A 161 18.27 5.75 -9.11
CA TYR A 161 18.29 7.20 -8.93
C TYR A 161 19.73 7.59 -8.62
N PRO A 162 20.38 8.40 -9.46
CA PRO A 162 21.68 8.95 -9.11
C PRO A 162 21.51 9.88 -7.91
N GLU A 163 21.86 9.42 -6.74
CA GLU A 163 21.97 10.25 -5.55
C GLU A 163 23.42 10.76 -5.47
N PRO A 164 23.67 12.04 -5.78
CA PRO A 164 25.01 12.61 -5.62
C PRO A 164 25.38 12.57 -4.13
N ARG A 165 26.34 11.71 -3.77
CA ARG A 165 26.86 11.58 -2.41
C ARG A 165 27.85 12.68 -2.03
N HIS A 166 28.23 13.50 -2.98
CA HIS A 166 29.19 14.58 -2.81
C HIS A 166 28.61 15.90 -3.29
N ILE A 167 29.00 16.94 -2.57
CA ILE A 167 28.65 18.33 -2.84
C ILE A 167 29.06 18.67 -4.27
N MET A 168 28.23 19.49 -4.93
CA MET A 168 28.46 20.08 -6.22
C MET A 168 29.92 20.57 -6.33
N VAL A 169 30.64 20.03 -7.32
CA VAL A 169 31.98 20.53 -7.61
C VAL A 169 31.82 21.94 -8.22
N PRO A 170 32.37 22.98 -7.59
CA PRO A 170 32.32 24.32 -8.16
C PRO A 170 32.96 24.32 -9.56
N ASP A 171 32.42 25.11 -10.46
CA ASP A 171 32.94 25.32 -11.81
C ASP A 171 32.80 24.12 -12.78
N LEU A 172 32.00 23.10 -12.45
CA LEU A 172 31.61 22.10 -13.44
C LEU A 172 30.61 22.71 -14.41
N PRO A 173 30.92 22.80 -15.71
CA PRO A 173 29.99 23.36 -16.69
C PRO A 173 28.74 22.48 -16.74
N ILE A 174 27.55 23.10 -16.54
CA ILE A 174 26.27 22.43 -16.68
C ILE A 174 25.92 22.44 -18.18
N HIS A 175 26.21 21.31 -18.85
CA HIS A 175 25.78 21.10 -20.23
C HIS A 175 24.61 20.10 -20.21
N GLU A 176 23.50 20.50 -20.81
CA GLU A 176 22.32 19.65 -20.97
C GLU A 176 22.61 18.46 -21.91
N PHE A 177 23.50 18.71 -22.89
CA PHE A 177 24.02 17.69 -23.80
C PHE A 177 25.51 17.98 -24.10
N TYR A 178 26.31 16.91 -24.04
CA TYR A 178 27.70 17.00 -24.49
C TYR A 178 27.79 16.60 -25.95
N PRO A 179 28.27 17.49 -26.86
CA PRO A 179 28.51 17.14 -28.26
C PRO A 179 29.54 16.01 -28.36
N ARG A 180 29.46 15.25 -29.46
CA ARG A 180 30.33 14.06 -29.67
C ARG A 180 31.82 14.42 -29.62
N ASP A 181 32.16 15.63 -29.98
CA ASP A 181 33.53 16.14 -30.02
C ASP A 181 34.19 16.21 -28.61
N TYR A 182 33.40 16.17 -27.54
CA TYR A 182 33.90 16.05 -26.17
C TYR A 182 34.42 14.64 -25.83
N PHE A 183 34.13 13.67 -26.69
CA PHE A 183 34.49 12.26 -26.47
C PHE A 183 35.18 11.71 -27.73
N PRO A 184 36.40 12.21 -28.07
CA PRO A 184 37.09 11.79 -29.29
C PRO A 184 37.44 10.31 -29.37
N TRP A 185 37.28 9.59 -28.24
CA TRP A 185 37.48 8.13 -28.14
C TRP A 185 36.18 7.30 -28.38
N LEU A 186 35.04 7.93 -28.56
CA LEU A 186 33.75 7.32 -28.96
C LEU A 186 33.58 7.35 -30.47
#